data_91b2352f78f3c557a1603ab29c083cf5
#
_entry.id   91b2352f78f3c557a1603ab29c083cf5
#
_cell.length_a   1.000
_cell.length_b   1.000
_cell.length_c   1.000
_cell.angle_alpha   90.00
_cell.angle_beta   90.00
_cell.angle_gamma   90.00
#
_symmetry.space_group_name_H-M   'P 1'
#
loop_
_entity.id
_entity.type
_entity.pdbx_description
1 polymer ?
#
loop_
_entity_poly.entity_id
_entity_poly.type
_entity_poly.pdbx_seq_one_letter_code
_entity_poly.pdbx_strand_id
1 'polypeptide(L)'
;IMQKVANYLDGSGIKVYVTRNSDTYPTNSSRAQSANAIADAMVSIHMNSGSAVANGTEVLYKNHSNDTGSNLTSLKLAQLIQNSIVSATGNTNRGTKLRTDLLILNTTTVPAVIVETVFISNPGDALKISQEDYQNKVAKAIADAIEEAFTYPLR
;
A
#
# COMPACT_ATOMS: atom_id res chain seq x y z
N ILE A 1 9.35 -6.74 0.03
CA ILE A 1 8.06 -6.67 0.77
C ILE A 1 6.93 -7.19 -0.09
N MET A 2 6.73 -6.70 -1.31
CA MET A 2 5.62 -7.10 -2.19
C MET A 2 5.49 -8.63 -2.31
N GLN A 3 6.57 -9.36 -2.60
CA GLN A 3 6.53 -10.82 -2.69
C GLN A 3 6.11 -11.50 -1.38
N LYS A 4 6.54 -10.94 -0.24
CA LYS A 4 6.14 -11.44 1.08
C LYS A 4 4.64 -11.21 1.32
N VAL A 5 4.08 -10.06 0.91
CA VAL A 5 2.63 -9.80 0.96
C VAL A 5 1.87 -10.82 0.11
N ALA A 6 2.32 -11.06 -1.12
CA ALA A 6 1.69 -12.06 -1.98
C ALA A 6 1.72 -13.47 -1.37
N ASN A 7 2.83 -13.84 -0.73
CA ASN A 7 2.95 -15.12 -0.05
C ASN A 7 2.02 -15.23 1.19
N TYR A 8 1.83 -14.14 1.94
CA TYR A 8 0.88 -14.15 3.07
C TYR A 8 -0.59 -14.22 2.62
N LEU A 9 -0.91 -13.70 1.45
CA LEU A 9 -2.26 -13.78 0.87
C LEU A 9 -2.53 -15.11 0.15
N ASP A 10 -1.53 -15.96 -0.02
CA ASP A 10 -1.72 -17.27 -0.64
C ASP A 10 -2.67 -18.13 0.22
N GLY A 11 -3.69 -18.69 -0.44
CA GLY A 11 -4.74 -19.46 0.23
C GLY A 11 -5.85 -18.64 0.90
N SER A 12 -5.79 -17.30 0.93
CA SER A 12 -6.84 -16.43 1.50
C SER A 12 -8.10 -16.32 0.64
N GLY A 13 -8.05 -16.80 -0.60
CA GLY A 13 -9.10 -16.58 -1.60
C GLY A 13 -8.94 -15.27 -2.39
N ILE A 14 -7.99 -14.42 -2.02
CA ILE A 14 -7.68 -13.17 -2.74
C ILE A 14 -6.66 -13.47 -3.83
N LYS A 15 -7.02 -13.17 -5.08
CA LYS A 15 -6.11 -13.35 -6.20
C LYS A 15 -5.16 -12.16 -6.32
N VAL A 16 -3.86 -12.41 -6.21
CA VAL A 16 -2.83 -11.36 -6.26
C VAL A 16 -2.22 -11.28 -7.65
N TYR A 17 -2.23 -10.09 -8.24
CA TYR A 17 -1.53 -9.76 -9.47
C TYR A 17 -0.39 -8.79 -9.17
N VAL A 18 0.82 -9.14 -9.57
CA VAL A 18 1.99 -8.28 -9.38
C VAL A 18 2.35 -7.55 -10.68
N THR A 19 2.62 -6.27 -10.60
CA THR A 19 2.96 -5.46 -11.79
C THR A 19 4.39 -5.72 -12.30
N ARG A 20 5.24 -6.34 -11.49
CA ARG A 20 6.57 -6.83 -11.86
C ARG A 20 7.03 -7.92 -10.90
N ASN A 21 7.80 -8.88 -11.40
CA ASN A 21 8.45 -9.95 -10.63
C ASN A 21 9.96 -10.06 -10.91
N SER A 22 10.50 -9.11 -11.65
CA SER A 22 11.92 -9.03 -12.02
C SER A 22 12.37 -7.57 -12.00
N ASP A 23 13.64 -7.32 -12.30
CA ASP A 23 14.21 -5.96 -12.38
C ASP A 23 13.77 -5.26 -13.69
N THR A 24 12.47 -4.97 -13.75
CA THR A 24 11.82 -4.20 -14.81
C THR A 24 11.15 -2.96 -14.22
N TYR A 25 10.93 -1.95 -15.05
CA TYR A 25 10.30 -0.71 -14.61
C TYR A 25 9.05 -0.38 -15.46
N PRO A 26 7.91 -1.04 -15.24
CA PRO A 26 6.65 -0.62 -15.85
C PRO A 26 6.29 0.80 -15.44
N THR A 27 5.80 1.60 -16.39
CA THR A 27 5.41 2.99 -16.11
C THR A 27 4.24 3.06 -15.12
N ASN A 28 4.10 4.19 -14.41
CA ASN A 28 2.96 4.39 -13.51
C ASN A 28 1.63 4.28 -14.25
N SER A 29 1.57 4.74 -15.50
CA SER A 29 0.37 4.60 -16.35
C SER A 29 0.06 3.15 -16.64
N SER A 30 1.05 2.32 -17.03
CA SER A 30 0.80 0.91 -17.33
C SER A 30 0.40 0.11 -16.08
N ARG A 31 0.96 0.44 -14.91
CA ARG A 31 0.54 -0.18 -13.63
C ARG A 31 -0.91 0.13 -13.30
N ALA A 32 -1.32 1.40 -13.43
CA ALA A 32 -2.71 1.81 -13.18
C ALA A 32 -3.68 1.19 -14.18
N GLN A 33 -3.31 1.14 -15.48
CA GLN A 33 -4.13 0.50 -16.51
C GLN A 33 -4.31 -1.00 -16.26
N SER A 34 -3.24 -1.70 -15.86
CA SER A 34 -3.34 -3.11 -15.48
C SER A 34 -4.28 -3.32 -14.30
N ALA A 35 -4.18 -2.50 -13.25
CA ALA A 35 -5.08 -2.58 -12.11
C ALA A 35 -6.54 -2.34 -12.52
N ASN A 36 -6.81 -1.30 -13.33
CA ASN A 36 -8.15 -0.99 -13.81
C ASN A 36 -8.79 -2.11 -14.64
N ALA A 37 -7.96 -2.91 -15.32
CA ALA A 37 -8.45 -3.97 -16.20
C ALA A 37 -8.80 -5.27 -15.44
N ILE A 38 -8.14 -5.56 -14.31
CA ILE A 38 -8.22 -6.91 -13.72
C ILE A 38 -8.32 -6.95 -12.19
N ALA A 39 -8.22 -5.82 -11.49
CA ALA A 39 -8.17 -5.82 -10.03
C ALA A 39 -9.35 -5.06 -9.40
N ASP A 40 -9.71 -5.46 -8.18
CA ASP A 40 -10.70 -4.79 -7.35
C ASP A 40 -10.07 -3.70 -6.45
N ALA A 41 -8.76 -3.77 -6.23
CA ALA A 41 -7.98 -2.76 -5.52
C ALA A 41 -6.52 -2.76 -5.97
N MET A 42 -5.81 -1.65 -5.75
CA MET A 42 -4.38 -1.52 -6.04
C MET A 42 -3.61 -1.05 -4.80
N VAL A 43 -2.55 -1.77 -4.44
CA VAL A 43 -1.62 -1.40 -3.37
C VAL A 43 -0.21 -1.26 -3.94
N SER A 44 0.32 -0.05 -3.95
CA SER A 44 1.68 0.26 -4.38
C SER A 44 2.58 0.41 -3.15
N ILE A 45 3.61 -0.43 -3.00
CA ILE A 45 4.46 -0.47 -1.81
C ILE A 45 5.78 0.23 -2.09
N HIS A 46 6.08 1.23 -1.28
CA HIS A 46 7.24 2.10 -1.42
C HIS A 46 7.96 2.32 -0.08
N MET A 47 9.14 2.92 -0.17
CA MET A 47 9.85 3.59 0.92
C MET A 47 9.98 5.05 0.53
N ASN A 48 9.51 5.93 1.42
CA ASN A 48 9.53 7.36 1.23
C ASN A 48 10.96 7.92 1.29
N SER A 49 11.14 9.14 0.83
CA SER A 49 12.37 9.90 0.99
C SER A 49 12.03 11.36 1.34
N GLY A 50 12.85 11.94 2.20
CA GLY A 50 12.68 13.33 2.68
C GLY A 50 13.91 13.80 3.42
N SER A 51 13.73 14.67 4.42
CA SER A 51 14.85 15.04 5.30
C SER A 51 15.31 13.84 6.14
N ALA A 52 16.57 13.83 6.55
CA ALA A 52 17.13 12.74 7.36
C ALA A 52 16.45 12.55 8.74
N VAL A 53 15.70 13.55 9.21
CA VAL A 53 14.94 13.46 10.47
C VAL A 53 13.52 12.93 10.27
N ALA A 54 12.99 12.95 9.03
CA ALA A 54 11.67 12.41 8.73
C ALA A 54 11.70 10.88 8.88
N ASN A 55 10.71 10.32 9.59
CA ASN A 55 10.60 8.88 9.84
C ASN A 55 9.14 8.45 9.98
N GLY A 56 8.90 7.14 9.93
CA GLY A 56 7.60 6.54 10.18
C GLY A 56 6.88 6.08 8.92
N THR A 57 5.58 5.80 9.08
CA THR A 57 4.72 5.24 8.02
C THR A 57 3.63 6.22 7.65
N GLU A 58 3.37 6.38 6.37
CA GLU A 58 2.20 7.09 5.83
C GLU A 58 1.61 6.35 4.63
N VAL A 59 0.31 6.47 4.44
CA VAL A 59 -0.37 5.89 3.27
C VAL A 59 -1.05 7.00 2.48
N LEU A 60 -0.69 7.09 1.20
CA LEU A 60 -1.20 8.10 0.28
C LEU A 60 -2.40 7.52 -0.47
N TYR A 61 -3.44 8.32 -0.64
CA TYR A 61 -4.65 7.93 -1.34
C TYR A 61 -5.25 9.09 -2.13
N LYS A 62 -6.19 8.79 -3.00
CA LYS A 62 -7.06 9.76 -3.66
C LYS A 62 -8.50 9.28 -3.57
N ASN A 63 -9.43 10.21 -3.29
CA ASN A 63 -10.86 9.91 -3.40
C ASN A 63 -11.26 9.83 -4.87
N HIS A 64 -12.11 8.85 -5.20
CA HIS A 64 -12.73 8.72 -6.50
C HIS A 64 -14.21 9.09 -6.43
N SER A 65 -14.81 9.49 -7.57
CA SER A 65 -16.20 9.93 -7.62
C SER A 65 -17.20 8.85 -7.22
N ASN A 66 -16.81 7.59 -7.32
CA ASN A 66 -17.59 6.42 -6.93
C ASN A 66 -17.23 5.87 -5.54
N ASP A 67 -16.43 6.59 -4.75
CA ASP A 67 -16.15 6.28 -3.34
C ASP A 67 -17.37 6.66 -2.47
N THR A 68 -18.43 5.84 -2.54
CA THR A 68 -19.71 6.10 -1.89
C THR A 68 -20.21 4.93 -1.06
N GLY A 69 -20.98 5.21 -0.02
CA GLY A 69 -21.67 4.19 0.77
C GLY A 69 -20.75 3.31 1.61
N SER A 70 -21.14 2.04 1.73
CA SER A 70 -20.43 1.02 2.52
C SER A 70 -19.31 0.30 1.77
N ASN A 71 -19.09 0.63 0.51
CA ASN A 71 -18.10 -0.05 -0.33
C ASN A 71 -16.68 0.25 0.13
N LEU A 72 -15.75 -0.62 -0.27
CA LEU A 72 -14.33 -0.36 -0.14
C LEU A 72 -13.95 0.91 -0.91
N THR A 73 -13.36 1.87 -0.20
CA THR A 73 -12.85 3.13 -0.79
C THR A 73 -11.34 3.21 -0.64
N SER A 74 -10.68 4.07 -1.42
CA SER A 74 -9.25 4.33 -1.27
C SER A 74 -8.88 4.82 0.13
N LEU A 75 -9.69 5.69 0.73
CA LEU A 75 -9.48 6.16 2.10
C LEU A 75 -9.60 5.02 3.11
N LYS A 76 -10.61 4.15 2.99
CA LYS A 76 -10.79 3.01 3.90
C LYS A 76 -9.62 2.05 3.82
N LEU A 77 -9.19 1.69 2.60
CA LEU A 77 -8.02 0.86 2.36
C LEU A 77 -6.74 1.49 2.96
N ALA A 78 -6.57 2.81 2.77
CA ALA A 78 -5.44 3.53 3.35
C ALA A 78 -5.43 3.48 4.89
N GLN A 79 -6.59 3.67 5.53
CA GLN A 79 -6.71 3.64 6.99
C GLN A 79 -6.42 2.25 7.56
N LEU A 80 -6.94 1.20 6.94
CA LEU A 80 -6.70 -0.19 7.35
C LEU A 80 -5.20 -0.51 7.30
N ILE A 81 -4.55 -0.24 6.17
CA ILE A 81 -3.11 -0.52 6.01
C ILE A 81 -2.27 0.35 6.96
N GLN A 82 -2.57 1.65 7.08
CA GLN A 82 -1.86 2.55 8.00
C GLN A 82 -1.89 2.03 9.44
N ASN A 83 -3.08 1.72 9.92
CA ASN A 83 -3.28 1.26 11.30
C ASN A 83 -2.61 -0.08 11.56
N SER A 84 -2.72 -1.02 10.61
CA SER A 84 -2.11 -2.35 10.73
C SER A 84 -0.58 -2.26 10.79
N ILE A 85 0.06 -1.50 9.88
CA ILE A 85 1.52 -1.35 9.91
C ILE A 85 1.99 -0.68 11.20
N VAL A 86 1.35 0.42 11.62
CA VAL A 86 1.74 1.13 12.85
C VAL A 86 1.58 0.23 14.07
N SER A 87 0.49 -0.53 14.17
CA SER A 87 0.25 -1.49 15.26
C SER A 87 1.33 -2.58 15.31
N ALA A 88 1.68 -3.14 14.17
CA ALA A 88 2.63 -4.25 14.08
C ALA A 88 4.10 -3.83 14.31
N THR A 89 4.46 -2.59 13.95
CA THR A 89 5.85 -2.15 13.91
C THR A 89 6.22 -1.13 14.99
N GLY A 90 5.24 -0.44 15.57
CA GLY A 90 5.48 0.70 16.46
C GLY A 90 6.05 1.93 15.75
N ASN A 91 5.98 2.01 14.42
CA ASN A 91 6.45 3.17 13.67
C ASN A 91 5.71 4.44 14.05
N THR A 92 6.38 5.58 13.89
CA THR A 92 5.74 6.89 13.95
C THR A 92 4.54 6.91 12.97
N ASN A 93 3.34 7.13 13.53
CA ASN A 93 2.13 7.22 12.72
C ASN A 93 2.04 8.60 12.08
N ARG A 94 2.24 8.67 10.77
CA ARG A 94 2.11 9.90 9.98
C ARG A 94 0.71 10.05 9.37
N GLY A 95 -0.13 9.03 9.51
CA GLY A 95 -1.52 9.02 9.04
C GLY A 95 -1.66 8.81 7.53
N THR A 96 -2.91 8.92 7.09
CA THR A 96 -3.25 8.87 5.66
C THR A 96 -3.20 10.26 5.04
N LYS A 97 -2.75 10.38 3.77
CA LYS A 97 -2.57 11.65 3.06
C LYS A 97 -3.35 11.66 1.76
N LEU A 98 -4.28 12.60 1.63
CA LEU A 98 -4.94 12.86 0.35
C LEU A 98 -3.93 13.47 -0.64
N ARG A 99 -3.81 12.87 -1.83
CA ARG A 99 -2.91 13.33 -2.90
C ARG A 99 -3.65 13.37 -4.23
N THR A 100 -3.63 14.52 -4.87
CA THR A 100 -4.29 14.76 -6.16
C THR A 100 -3.30 14.98 -7.30
N ASP A 101 -2.00 14.95 -7.00
CA ASP A 101 -0.89 15.23 -7.92
C ASP A 101 -0.16 13.97 -8.40
N LEU A 102 -0.50 12.79 -7.86
CA LEU A 102 0.19 11.54 -8.22
C LEU A 102 -0.50 10.84 -9.37
N LEU A 103 0.22 10.71 -10.50
CA LEU A 103 -0.30 10.12 -11.74
C LEU A 103 -0.95 8.74 -11.52
N ILE A 104 -0.29 7.87 -10.77
CA ILE A 104 -0.77 6.50 -10.55
C ILE A 104 -2.12 6.50 -9.81
N LEU A 105 -2.30 7.35 -8.80
CA LEU A 105 -3.57 7.49 -8.09
C LEU A 105 -4.64 8.20 -8.94
N ASN A 106 -4.22 9.12 -9.82
CA ASN A 106 -5.14 9.84 -10.70
C ASN A 106 -5.67 8.96 -11.85
N THR A 107 -4.85 8.01 -12.32
CA THR A 107 -5.19 7.13 -13.43
C THR A 107 -5.94 5.88 -12.99
N THR A 108 -5.76 5.45 -11.74
CA THR A 108 -6.43 4.27 -11.20
C THR A 108 -7.90 4.59 -10.91
N THR A 109 -8.81 3.69 -11.26
CA THR A 109 -10.27 3.83 -11.08
C THR A 109 -10.83 2.91 -10.00
N VAL A 110 -10.06 1.91 -9.57
CA VAL A 110 -10.36 1.06 -8.40
C VAL A 110 -9.78 1.69 -7.12
N PRO A 111 -10.22 1.27 -5.91
CA PRO A 111 -9.57 1.68 -4.66
C PRO A 111 -8.07 1.52 -4.74
N ALA A 112 -7.33 2.61 -4.53
CA ALA A 112 -5.88 2.62 -4.76
C ALA A 112 -5.12 3.42 -3.69
N VAL A 113 -3.98 2.86 -3.26
CA VAL A 113 -3.11 3.48 -2.28
C VAL A 113 -1.63 3.34 -2.64
N ILE A 114 -0.82 4.29 -2.14
CA ILE A 114 0.64 4.16 -2.06
C ILE A 114 1.01 4.04 -0.59
N VAL A 115 1.66 2.95 -0.23
CA VAL A 115 2.09 2.65 1.14
C VAL A 115 3.56 3.04 1.27
N GLU A 116 3.83 4.11 1.97
CA GLU A 116 5.18 4.54 2.33
C GLU A 116 5.53 3.91 3.69
N THR A 117 6.19 2.77 3.63
CA THR A 117 6.41 1.90 4.80
C THR A 117 7.36 2.51 5.82
N VAL A 118 8.38 3.22 5.36
CA VAL A 118 9.42 3.92 6.13
C VAL A 118 9.99 5.06 5.30
N PHE A 119 10.82 5.93 5.90
CA PHE A 119 11.64 6.90 5.19
C PHE A 119 13.06 6.36 4.99
N ILE A 120 13.41 5.97 3.75
CA ILE A 120 14.74 5.42 3.47
C ILE A 120 15.87 6.43 3.68
N SER A 121 15.57 7.73 3.64
CA SER A 121 16.48 8.82 3.96
C SER A 121 16.79 8.96 5.46
N ASN A 122 16.00 8.32 6.34
CA ASN A 122 16.24 8.29 7.77
C ASN A 122 17.10 7.07 8.13
N PRO A 123 18.30 7.25 8.79
CA PRO A 123 19.18 6.13 9.10
C PRO A 123 18.52 5.04 9.98
N GLY A 124 17.66 5.41 10.93
CA GLY A 124 16.95 4.47 11.78
C GLY A 124 15.92 3.65 11.01
N ASP A 125 15.14 4.28 10.14
CA ASP A 125 14.16 3.63 9.29
C ASP A 125 14.83 2.75 8.23
N ALA A 126 15.93 3.23 7.63
CA ALA A 126 16.75 2.45 6.69
C ALA A 126 17.31 1.18 7.34
N LEU A 127 17.80 1.29 8.58
CA LEU A 127 18.25 0.12 9.33
C LEU A 127 17.12 -0.86 9.63
N LYS A 128 15.93 -0.37 10.04
CA LYS A 128 14.78 -1.24 10.28
C LYS A 128 14.39 -2.02 9.02
N ILE A 129 14.20 -1.32 7.88
CA ILE A 129 13.71 -1.95 6.64
C ILE A 129 14.74 -2.90 6.01
N SER A 130 16.02 -2.81 6.37
CA SER A 130 17.05 -3.76 5.95
C SER A 130 16.95 -5.11 6.68
N GLN A 131 16.24 -5.19 7.80
CA GLN A 131 16.07 -6.41 8.58
C GLN A 131 14.92 -7.26 8.05
N GLU A 132 15.16 -8.54 7.81
CA GLU A 132 14.17 -9.44 7.25
C GLU A 132 12.93 -9.59 8.16
N ASP A 133 13.13 -9.71 9.46
CA ASP A 133 12.03 -9.80 10.44
C ASP A 133 11.12 -8.57 10.40
N TYR A 134 11.71 -7.38 10.22
CA TYR A 134 10.94 -6.17 10.10
C TYR A 134 10.15 -6.13 8.76
N GLN A 135 10.77 -6.55 7.67
CA GLN A 135 10.08 -6.71 6.38
C GLN A 135 8.91 -7.70 6.47
N ASN A 136 9.08 -8.80 7.21
CA ASN A 136 8.03 -9.79 7.44
C ASN A 136 6.86 -9.18 8.23
N LYS A 137 7.13 -8.41 9.30
CA LYS A 137 6.10 -7.71 10.07
C LYS A 137 5.31 -6.72 9.21
N VAL A 138 6.00 -5.91 8.41
CA VAL A 138 5.36 -4.95 7.50
C VAL A 138 4.51 -5.69 6.45
N ALA A 139 5.06 -6.73 5.84
CA ALA A 139 4.36 -7.48 4.81
C ALA A 139 3.12 -8.19 5.35
N LYS A 140 3.21 -8.81 6.53
CA LYS A 140 2.07 -9.44 7.18
C LYS A 140 0.99 -8.41 7.53
N ALA A 141 1.37 -7.26 8.08
CA ALA A 141 0.44 -6.19 8.41
C ALA A 141 -0.31 -5.67 7.18
N ILE A 142 0.38 -5.54 6.04
CA ILE A 142 -0.27 -5.16 4.77
C ILE A 142 -1.23 -6.24 4.31
N ALA A 143 -0.84 -7.52 4.38
CA ALA A 143 -1.70 -8.64 3.99
C ALA A 143 -2.97 -8.71 4.86
N ASP A 144 -2.82 -8.64 6.19
CA ASP A 144 -3.96 -8.66 7.12
C ASP A 144 -4.95 -7.51 6.84
N ALA A 145 -4.43 -6.30 6.55
CA ALA A 145 -5.25 -5.16 6.19
C ALA A 145 -5.95 -5.33 4.83
N ILE A 146 -5.33 -6.00 3.87
CA ILE A 146 -5.96 -6.34 2.58
C ILE A 146 -7.08 -7.36 2.80
N GLU A 147 -6.85 -8.41 3.59
CA GLU A 147 -7.90 -9.38 3.94
C GLU A 147 -9.09 -8.69 4.60
N GLU A 148 -8.86 -7.81 5.57
CA GLU A 148 -9.92 -7.02 6.19
C GLU A 148 -10.61 -6.11 5.16
N ALA A 149 -9.87 -5.46 4.27
CA ALA A 149 -10.44 -4.59 3.24
C ALA A 149 -11.41 -5.34 2.31
N PHE A 150 -11.11 -6.59 1.98
CA PHE A 150 -11.95 -7.42 1.10
C PHE A 150 -13.18 -8.01 1.82
N THR A 151 -13.39 -7.75 3.11
CA THR A 151 -14.68 -7.99 3.78
C THR A 151 -15.72 -6.91 3.47
N TYR A 152 -15.31 -5.74 2.98
CA TYR A 152 -16.20 -4.68 2.53
C TYR A 152 -16.73 -4.98 1.12
N PRO A 153 -17.96 -4.56 0.79
CA PRO A 153 -18.47 -4.72 -0.56
C PRO A 153 -17.52 -4.07 -1.59
N LEU A 154 -17.26 -4.80 -2.66
CA LEU A 154 -16.53 -4.29 -3.82
C LEU A 154 -17.51 -3.55 -4.76
N ARG A 155 -16.97 -2.71 -5.64
CA ARG A 155 -17.77 -1.91 -6.60
C ARG A 155 -18.39 -2.78 -7.66
#